data_a1db1d4452feb9179023d81470341c6d
#
_entry.id   a1db1d4452feb9179023d81470341c6d
#
_cell.length_a   1.000
_cell.length_b   1.000
_cell.length_c   1.000
_cell.angle_alpha   90.00
_cell.angle_beta   90.00
_cell.angle_gamma   90.00
#
_symmetry.space_group_name_H-M   'P 1'
#
loop_
_entity.id
_entity.type
_entity.pdbx_description
1 polymer ?
#
loop_
_entity_poly.entity_id
_entity_poly.type
_entity_poly.pdbx_seq_one_letter_code
_entity_poly.pdbx_strand_id
1 'polypeptide(L)'
;MSQIASAVKYLHRYGIVHRDLKPDNIMITQQNDLGIIKIMDFGLSKIVSTQEKMVDGYGTLSYVAPEVLLRTPYNKEVDIWSMGVILYYMLCGHLPFKGNKEVVIAEKIVNDDLEFDDEEWEVRSKKVRELISSCLKKEPEERITIDEFINHPWFKKIMKPKNSV
;
A
#
# COMPACT_ATOMS: atom_id res chain seq x y z
N MET A 1 -8.28 5.78 -1.70
CA MET A 1 -7.18 5.60 -0.71
C MET A 1 -7.59 5.90 0.73
N SER A 2 -8.23 7.01 1.07
CA SER A 2 -8.60 7.30 2.48
C SER A 2 -9.45 6.21 3.14
N GLN A 3 -10.44 5.66 2.43
CA GLN A 3 -11.25 4.55 2.95
C GLN A 3 -10.43 3.26 3.13
N ILE A 4 -9.51 2.94 2.22
CA ILE A 4 -8.59 1.79 2.35
C ILE A 4 -7.74 1.98 3.61
N ALA A 5 -7.12 3.15 3.76
CA ALA A 5 -6.29 3.45 4.92
C ALA A 5 -7.07 3.36 6.25
N SER A 6 -8.33 3.84 6.28
CA SER A 6 -9.19 3.71 7.46
C SER A 6 -9.50 2.25 7.80
N ALA A 7 -9.74 1.41 6.79
CA ALA A 7 -9.99 -0.02 6.98
C ALA A 7 -8.72 -0.74 7.48
N VAL A 8 -7.56 -0.46 6.87
CA VAL A 8 -6.27 -1.04 7.32
C VAL A 8 -5.93 -0.59 8.74
N LYS A 9 -6.15 0.70 9.08
CA LYS A 9 -5.99 1.18 10.46
C LYS A 9 -6.86 0.39 11.45
N TYR A 10 -8.12 0.15 11.08
CA TYR A 10 -9.02 -0.66 11.91
C TYR A 10 -8.46 -2.07 12.12
N LEU A 11 -8.02 -2.76 11.05
CA LEU A 11 -7.42 -4.09 11.15
C LEU A 11 -6.18 -4.09 12.06
N HIS A 12 -5.26 -3.17 11.83
CA HIS A 12 -4.01 -3.06 12.59
C HIS A 12 -4.25 -2.75 14.07
N ARG A 13 -5.33 -2.02 14.41
CA ARG A 13 -5.73 -1.77 15.82
C ARG A 13 -6.11 -3.06 16.54
N TYR A 14 -6.66 -4.05 15.83
CA TYR A 14 -7.02 -5.36 16.38
C TYR A 14 -5.92 -6.42 16.17
N GLY A 15 -4.72 -6.00 15.80
CA GLY A 15 -3.60 -6.89 15.56
C GLY A 15 -3.75 -7.74 14.29
N ILE A 16 -4.67 -7.41 13.38
CA ILE A 16 -4.89 -8.15 12.15
C ILE A 16 -4.01 -7.57 11.05
N VAL A 17 -3.16 -8.40 10.46
CA VAL A 17 -2.37 -8.10 9.25
C VAL A 17 -3.01 -8.83 8.08
N HIS A 18 -3.34 -8.10 7.00
CA HIS A 18 -4.08 -8.65 5.86
C HIS A 18 -3.20 -9.53 4.95
N ARG A 19 -1.98 -9.08 4.64
CA ARG A 19 -0.93 -9.77 3.88
C ARG A 19 -1.17 -9.99 2.38
N ASP A 20 -2.37 -9.71 1.85
CA ASP A 20 -2.68 -9.80 0.41
C ASP A 20 -3.56 -8.60 -0.04
N LEU A 21 -3.17 -7.39 0.37
CA LEU A 21 -3.83 -6.17 -0.11
C LEU A 21 -3.47 -5.94 -1.58
N LYS A 22 -4.50 -5.94 -2.43
CA LYS A 22 -4.42 -5.67 -3.87
C LYS A 22 -5.78 -5.19 -4.38
N PRO A 23 -5.88 -4.60 -5.58
CA PRO A 23 -7.15 -4.13 -6.14
C PRO A 23 -8.22 -5.22 -6.19
N ASP A 24 -7.86 -6.48 -6.50
CA ASP A 24 -8.79 -7.63 -6.57
C ASP A 24 -9.50 -7.90 -5.25
N ASN A 25 -8.86 -7.58 -4.12
CA ASN A 25 -9.40 -7.76 -2.78
C ASN A 25 -10.07 -6.49 -2.23
N ILE A 26 -10.33 -5.49 -3.09
CA ILE A 26 -10.97 -4.23 -2.72
C ILE A 26 -12.24 -4.05 -3.56
N MET A 27 -13.39 -4.22 -2.94
CA MET A 27 -14.69 -4.09 -3.58
C MET A 27 -15.30 -2.71 -3.32
N ILE A 28 -15.96 -2.15 -4.34
CA ILE A 28 -16.81 -0.96 -4.20
C ILE A 28 -18.27 -1.44 -4.18
N THR A 29 -19.00 -1.18 -3.08
CA THR A 29 -20.35 -1.72 -2.87
C THR A 29 -21.48 -0.81 -3.31
N GLN A 30 -21.23 0.46 -3.60
CA GLN A 30 -22.19 1.42 -4.12
C GLN A 30 -21.57 2.23 -5.26
N GLN A 31 -22.33 2.44 -6.32
CA GLN A 31 -21.91 3.21 -7.50
C GLN A 31 -22.23 4.71 -7.41
N ASN A 32 -22.68 5.20 -6.26
CA ASN A 32 -22.94 6.63 -6.05
C ASN A 32 -21.64 7.38 -5.78
N ASP A 33 -21.63 8.70 -5.89
CA ASP A 33 -20.49 9.62 -5.90
C ASP A 33 -19.37 9.38 -4.87
N LEU A 34 -19.62 8.57 -3.84
CA LEU A 34 -18.67 8.16 -2.79
C LEU A 34 -18.89 6.69 -2.45
N GLY A 35 -18.70 5.77 -3.40
CA GLY A 35 -18.81 4.34 -3.13
C GLY A 35 -18.15 3.88 -1.82
N ILE A 36 -18.75 2.92 -1.13
CA ILE A 36 -18.20 2.33 0.09
C ILE A 36 -17.24 1.21 -0.29
N ILE A 37 -16.01 1.31 0.16
CA ILE A 37 -14.98 0.28 -0.05
C ILE A 37 -15.10 -0.79 1.03
N LYS A 38 -14.99 -2.04 0.62
CA LYS A 38 -14.81 -3.20 1.51
C LYS A 38 -13.53 -3.93 1.13
N ILE A 39 -12.69 -4.20 2.12
CA ILE A 39 -11.56 -5.12 1.98
C ILE A 39 -12.11 -6.54 2.13
N MET A 40 -11.69 -7.41 1.24
CA MET A 40 -12.15 -8.80 1.13
C MET A 40 -10.98 -9.77 1.22
N ASP A 41 -11.31 -11.06 1.32
CA ASP A 41 -10.35 -12.17 1.30
C ASP A 41 -9.31 -12.10 2.43
N PHE A 42 -9.72 -12.53 3.60
CA PHE A 42 -8.88 -12.67 4.79
C PHE A 42 -8.20 -14.05 4.87
N GLY A 43 -8.17 -14.84 3.78
CA GLY A 43 -7.62 -16.20 3.76
C GLY A 43 -6.13 -16.26 4.10
N LEU A 44 -5.38 -15.20 3.83
CA LEU A 44 -3.96 -15.08 4.20
C LEU A 44 -3.73 -14.21 5.45
N SER A 45 -4.78 -13.61 6.04
CA SER A 45 -4.62 -12.72 7.19
C SER A 45 -4.14 -13.47 8.45
N LYS A 46 -3.45 -12.75 9.32
CA LYS A 46 -2.98 -13.28 10.60
C LYS A 46 -3.23 -12.29 11.72
N ILE A 47 -3.67 -12.80 12.88
CA ILE A 47 -3.70 -12.03 14.12
C ILE A 47 -2.32 -12.14 14.75
N VAL A 48 -1.67 -11.01 14.98
CA VAL A 48 -0.33 -10.93 15.55
C VAL A 48 -0.34 -10.05 16.80
N SER A 49 0.41 -10.45 17.82
CA SER A 49 0.72 -9.59 18.95
C SER A 49 1.78 -8.56 18.55
N THR A 50 1.95 -7.51 19.35
CA THR A 50 2.95 -6.45 19.08
C THR A 50 4.39 -6.95 19.07
N GLN A 51 4.68 -8.12 19.66
CA GLN A 51 6.02 -8.72 19.73
C GLN A 51 6.19 -9.91 18.78
N GLU A 52 5.10 -10.41 18.19
CA GLU A 52 5.16 -11.55 17.26
C GLU A 52 5.54 -11.06 15.87
N LYS A 53 6.50 -11.77 15.25
CA LYS A 53 6.86 -11.56 13.84
C LYS A 53 6.52 -12.79 13.02
N MET A 54 6.15 -12.56 11.77
CA MET A 54 5.84 -13.60 10.78
C MET A 54 7.06 -13.84 9.89
N VAL A 55 7.16 -15.05 9.31
CA VAL A 55 8.23 -15.42 8.36
C VAL A 55 7.68 -16.15 7.12
N ASP A 56 6.36 -16.27 7.03
CA ASP A 56 5.70 -16.96 5.92
C ASP A 56 5.75 -16.12 4.64
N GLY A 57 5.98 -16.76 3.48
CA GLY A 57 6.01 -16.09 2.18
C GLY A 57 4.66 -16.14 1.48
N TYR A 58 3.69 -15.32 1.92
CA TYR A 58 2.36 -15.23 1.31
C TYR A 58 2.12 -13.89 0.61
N GLY A 59 1.18 -13.88 -0.33
CA GLY A 59 0.69 -12.69 -1.02
C GLY A 59 0.90 -12.73 -2.53
N THR A 60 0.32 -11.76 -3.22
CA THR A 60 0.45 -11.58 -4.67
C THR A 60 1.73 -10.83 -4.98
N LEU A 61 2.67 -11.44 -5.70
CA LEU A 61 4.06 -10.99 -5.88
C LEU A 61 4.22 -9.47 -6.09
N SER A 62 3.47 -8.89 -7.01
CA SER A 62 3.62 -7.46 -7.34
C SER A 62 3.26 -6.49 -6.21
N TYR A 63 2.56 -6.97 -5.16
CA TYR A 63 2.14 -6.19 -3.99
C TYR A 63 2.86 -6.60 -2.70
N VAL A 64 3.71 -7.65 -2.77
CA VAL A 64 4.44 -8.20 -1.63
C VAL A 64 5.62 -7.32 -1.28
N ALA A 65 5.85 -7.12 0.01
CA ALA A 65 6.98 -6.36 0.53
C ALA A 65 8.30 -7.16 0.44
N PRO A 66 9.46 -6.46 0.34
CA PRO A 66 10.78 -7.11 0.20
C PRO A 66 11.07 -8.14 1.29
N GLU A 67 10.76 -7.83 2.54
CA GLU A 67 11.01 -8.70 3.69
C GLU A 67 10.25 -10.02 3.63
N VAL A 68 9.07 -10.03 3.00
CA VAL A 68 8.28 -11.26 2.78
C VAL A 68 8.96 -12.14 1.73
N LEU A 69 9.48 -11.54 0.65
CA LEU A 69 10.24 -12.25 -0.40
C LEU A 69 11.55 -12.81 0.15
N LEU A 70 12.21 -12.07 1.01
CA LEU A 70 13.46 -12.47 1.67
C LEU A 70 13.24 -13.44 2.83
N ARG A 71 11.98 -13.72 3.21
CA ARG A 71 11.61 -14.54 4.36
C ARG A 71 12.23 -14.05 5.66
N THR A 72 12.43 -12.75 5.79
CA THR A 72 12.85 -12.13 7.06
C THR A 72 11.63 -11.88 7.95
N PRO A 73 11.81 -11.77 9.26
CA PRO A 73 10.71 -11.51 10.18
C PRO A 73 9.99 -10.20 9.88
N TYR A 74 8.67 -10.22 9.74
CA TYR A 74 7.84 -9.06 9.38
C TYR A 74 6.57 -8.94 10.25
N ASN A 75 5.90 -7.78 10.20
CA ASN A 75 4.65 -7.51 10.88
C ASN A 75 3.75 -6.64 9.96
N LYS A 76 2.95 -5.73 10.52
CA LYS A 76 1.93 -4.92 9.84
C LYS A 76 2.45 -3.97 8.76
N GLU A 77 3.72 -3.68 8.74
CA GLU A 77 4.39 -2.80 7.77
C GLU A 77 4.25 -3.33 6.33
N VAL A 78 4.01 -4.62 6.14
CA VAL A 78 3.77 -5.23 4.82
C VAL A 78 2.49 -4.72 4.16
N ASP A 79 1.44 -4.43 4.94
CA ASP A 79 0.21 -3.84 4.43
C ASP A 79 0.42 -2.39 3.96
N ILE A 80 1.32 -1.64 4.63
CA ILE A 80 1.69 -0.27 4.22
C ILE A 80 2.42 -0.29 2.87
N TRP A 81 3.33 -1.24 2.65
CA TRP A 81 3.96 -1.45 1.35
C TRP A 81 2.91 -1.70 0.26
N SER A 82 2.01 -2.67 0.48
CA SER A 82 0.94 -2.98 -0.47
C SER A 82 0.05 -1.77 -0.77
N MET A 83 -0.28 -0.95 0.23
CA MET A 83 -1.00 0.32 0.04
C MET A 83 -0.22 1.31 -0.82
N GLY A 84 1.10 1.39 -0.67
CA GLY A 84 1.98 2.21 -1.51
C GLY A 84 1.93 1.77 -2.98
N VAL A 85 2.02 0.46 -3.22
CA VAL A 85 1.90 -0.12 -4.58
C VAL A 85 0.53 0.16 -5.19
N ILE A 86 -0.56 -0.02 -4.42
CA ILE A 86 -1.92 0.30 -4.87
C ILE A 86 -2.05 1.78 -5.23
N LEU A 87 -1.52 2.69 -4.40
CA LEU A 87 -1.58 4.13 -4.65
C LEU A 87 -0.79 4.50 -5.92
N TYR A 88 0.40 3.93 -6.10
CA TYR A 88 1.19 4.10 -7.31
C TYR A 88 0.39 3.68 -8.55
N TYR A 89 -0.13 2.45 -8.53
CA TYR A 89 -0.93 1.88 -9.62
C TYR A 89 -2.18 2.72 -9.95
N MET A 90 -2.90 3.20 -8.93
CA MET A 90 -4.08 4.04 -9.11
C MET A 90 -3.79 5.37 -9.81
N LEU A 91 -2.57 5.87 -9.76
CA LEU A 91 -2.20 7.18 -10.28
C LEU A 91 -1.60 7.13 -11.69
N CYS A 92 -0.93 6.03 -12.06
CA CYS A 92 -0.25 5.91 -13.35
C CYS A 92 -0.71 4.70 -14.19
N GLY A 93 -1.56 3.82 -13.65
CA GLY A 93 -2.11 2.67 -14.40
C GLY A 93 -1.17 1.48 -14.53
N HIS A 94 0.01 1.53 -13.95
CA HIS A 94 0.97 0.43 -13.95
C HIS A 94 1.67 0.26 -12.59
N LEU A 95 2.32 -0.88 -12.41
CA LEU A 95 3.02 -1.23 -11.16
C LEU A 95 4.39 -0.52 -11.07
N PRO A 96 4.89 -0.21 -9.86
CA PRO A 96 6.20 0.43 -9.68
C PRO A 96 7.36 -0.48 -10.08
N PHE A 97 7.24 -1.78 -9.83
CA PHE A 97 8.26 -2.77 -10.20
C PHE A 97 7.70 -3.69 -11.27
N LYS A 98 8.25 -3.61 -12.49
CA LYS A 98 7.77 -4.34 -13.67
C LYS A 98 8.84 -5.32 -14.18
N GLY A 99 8.41 -6.47 -14.69
CA GLY A 99 9.30 -7.46 -15.30
C GLY A 99 8.52 -8.45 -16.14
N ASN A 100 9.22 -9.14 -17.05
CA ASN A 100 8.66 -10.18 -17.92
C ASN A 100 8.61 -11.57 -17.26
N LYS A 101 9.18 -11.72 -16.10
CA LYS A 101 9.20 -12.94 -15.28
C LYS A 101 9.07 -12.58 -13.80
N GLU A 102 8.47 -13.46 -13.01
CA GLU A 102 8.30 -13.27 -11.56
C GLU A 102 9.64 -13.06 -10.82
N VAL A 103 10.68 -13.79 -11.23
CA VAL A 103 12.03 -13.63 -10.65
C VAL A 103 12.55 -12.20 -10.83
N VAL A 104 12.38 -11.62 -12.02
CA VAL A 104 12.81 -10.24 -12.32
C VAL A 104 12.02 -9.23 -11.48
N ILE A 105 10.71 -9.45 -11.33
CA ILE A 105 9.87 -8.58 -10.47
C ILE A 105 10.33 -8.67 -9.02
N ALA A 106 10.58 -9.90 -8.52
CA ALA A 106 11.05 -10.11 -7.15
C ALA A 106 12.42 -9.44 -6.89
N GLU A 107 13.37 -9.60 -7.84
CA GLU A 107 14.67 -8.94 -7.77
C GLU A 107 14.55 -7.42 -7.70
N LYS A 108 13.68 -6.83 -8.52
CA LYS A 108 13.42 -5.39 -8.51
C LYS A 108 12.77 -4.90 -7.22
N ILE A 109 11.78 -5.64 -6.71
CA ILE A 109 11.14 -5.32 -5.43
C ILE A 109 12.19 -5.26 -4.30
N VAL A 110 13.18 -6.14 -4.34
CA VAL A 110 14.21 -6.20 -3.29
C VAL A 110 15.31 -5.14 -3.50
N ASN A 111 15.77 -4.95 -4.75
CA ASN A 111 17.02 -4.24 -4.99
C ASN A 111 16.87 -2.87 -5.66
N ASP A 112 15.85 -2.67 -6.53
CA ASP A 112 15.76 -1.43 -7.32
C ASP A 112 15.16 -0.29 -6.49
N ASP A 113 15.63 0.92 -6.75
CA ASP A 113 15.00 2.13 -6.24
C ASP A 113 13.64 2.37 -6.88
N LEU A 114 12.79 3.11 -6.16
CA LEU A 114 11.50 3.55 -6.68
C LEU A 114 11.70 4.72 -7.64
N GLU A 115 11.23 4.55 -8.87
CA GLU A 115 11.32 5.55 -9.92
C GLU A 115 9.95 6.21 -10.20
N PHE A 116 10.00 7.48 -10.64
CA PHE A 116 8.85 8.30 -11.04
C PHE A 116 9.12 8.98 -12.40
N ASP A 117 9.62 8.20 -13.36
CA ASP A 117 10.19 8.73 -14.61
C ASP A 117 9.18 8.80 -15.77
N ASP A 118 7.98 8.24 -15.59
CA ASP A 118 6.94 8.28 -16.61
C ASP A 118 6.28 9.68 -16.66
N GLU A 119 5.81 10.10 -17.85
CA GLU A 119 5.11 11.38 -18.09
C GLU A 119 3.91 11.60 -17.14
N GLU A 120 3.25 10.50 -16.72
CA GLU A 120 2.16 10.54 -15.77
C GLU A 120 2.56 11.13 -14.42
N TRP A 121 3.84 11.07 -14.05
CA TRP A 121 4.36 11.61 -12.79
C TRP A 121 4.70 13.09 -12.84
N GLU A 122 4.89 13.67 -14.03
CA GLU A 122 5.17 15.11 -14.18
C GLU A 122 3.99 15.96 -13.68
N VAL A 123 2.76 15.51 -13.95
CA VAL A 123 1.53 16.22 -13.55
C VAL A 123 1.08 15.90 -12.11
N ARG A 124 1.73 14.94 -11.44
CA ARG A 124 1.40 14.55 -10.07
C ARG A 124 2.13 15.43 -9.06
N SER A 125 1.45 15.72 -7.93
CA SER A 125 2.04 16.57 -6.91
C SER A 125 3.25 15.91 -6.23
N LYS A 126 4.24 16.74 -5.85
CA LYS A 126 5.39 16.26 -5.06
C LYS A 126 4.94 15.51 -3.79
N LYS A 127 3.86 15.97 -3.14
CA LYS A 127 3.32 15.35 -1.91
C LYS A 127 2.87 13.90 -2.11
N VAL A 128 2.29 13.54 -3.26
CA VAL A 128 1.88 12.14 -3.46
C VAL A 128 3.09 11.25 -3.75
N ARG A 129 4.10 11.77 -4.45
CA ARG A 129 5.37 11.05 -4.64
C ARG A 129 6.07 10.81 -3.31
N GLU A 130 6.13 11.81 -2.43
CA GLU A 130 6.67 11.68 -1.06
C GLU A 130 5.90 10.62 -0.26
N LEU A 131 4.56 10.61 -0.32
CA LEU A 131 3.75 9.61 0.36
C LEU A 131 4.04 8.19 -0.14
N ILE A 132 4.08 7.99 -1.46
CA ILE A 132 4.39 6.68 -2.06
C ILE A 132 5.81 6.25 -1.67
N SER A 133 6.80 7.14 -1.77
CA SER A 133 8.19 6.84 -1.38
C SER A 133 8.32 6.46 0.09
N SER A 134 7.51 7.05 0.97
CA SER A 134 7.51 6.69 2.39
C SER A 134 6.84 5.34 2.68
N CYS A 135 5.91 4.89 1.81
CA CYS A 135 5.33 3.56 1.90
C CYS A 135 6.26 2.47 1.35
N LEU A 136 7.02 2.79 0.29
CA LEU A 136 7.85 1.84 -0.46
C LEU A 136 9.33 1.89 -0.03
N LYS A 137 9.60 2.18 1.24
CA LYS A 137 10.90 1.99 1.86
C LYS A 137 11.20 0.50 1.97
N LYS A 138 12.44 0.10 1.62
CA LYS A 138 12.84 -1.32 1.69
C LYS A 138 12.83 -1.81 3.12
N GLU A 139 13.41 -1.03 4.04
CA GLU A 139 13.42 -1.34 5.46
C GLU A 139 12.05 -1.06 6.09
N PRO A 140 11.40 -2.07 6.72
CA PRO A 140 10.06 -1.92 7.31
C PRO A 140 9.97 -0.81 8.37
N GLU A 141 11.04 -0.60 9.12
CA GLU A 141 11.12 0.39 10.19
C GLU A 141 11.17 1.84 9.67
N GLU A 142 11.58 2.04 8.41
CA GLU A 142 11.60 3.35 7.75
C GLU A 142 10.28 3.70 7.08
N ARG A 143 9.35 2.75 6.97
CA ARG A 143 8.05 2.99 6.35
C ARG A 143 7.18 3.87 7.22
N ILE A 144 6.40 4.71 6.54
CA ILE A 144 5.35 5.51 7.18
C ILE A 144 4.36 4.60 7.94
N THR A 145 3.96 5.01 9.12
CA THR A 145 2.92 4.31 9.87
C THR A 145 1.54 4.58 9.27
N ILE A 146 0.54 3.74 9.58
CA ILE A 146 -0.83 3.95 9.10
C ILE A 146 -1.41 5.28 9.61
N ASP A 147 -1.04 5.71 10.80
CA ASP A 147 -1.49 6.98 11.36
C ASP A 147 -0.88 8.19 10.63
N GLU A 148 0.40 8.14 10.32
CA GLU A 148 1.08 9.17 9.51
C GLU A 148 0.55 9.17 8.07
N PHE A 149 0.29 8.00 7.47
CA PHE A 149 -0.31 7.88 6.14
C PHE A 149 -1.64 8.61 6.06
N ILE A 150 -2.58 8.35 6.98
CA ILE A 150 -3.90 8.99 7.01
C ILE A 150 -3.78 10.51 7.20
N ASN A 151 -2.83 10.96 8.00
CA ASN A 151 -2.61 12.37 8.31
C ASN A 151 -1.71 13.09 7.29
N HIS A 152 -1.23 12.39 6.25
CA HIS A 152 -0.29 12.96 5.29
C HIS A 152 -0.88 14.19 4.58
N PRO A 153 -0.08 15.25 4.35
CA PRO A 153 -0.54 16.50 3.74
C PRO A 153 -1.20 16.36 2.35
N TRP A 154 -0.96 15.26 1.65
CA TRP A 154 -1.61 14.97 0.38
C TRP A 154 -3.13 14.86 0.52
N PHE A 155 -3.64 14.20 1.58
CA PHE A 155 -5.08 14.07 1.83
C PHE A 155 -5.75 15.38 2.21
N LYS A 156 -5.02 16.30 2.89
CA LYS A 156 -5.58 17.60 3.32
C LYS A 156 -6.01 18.50 2.16
N LYS A 157 -5.40 18.33 0.98
CA LYS A 157 -5.74 19.12 -0.22
C LYS A 157 -7.04 18.63 -0.87
N ILE A 158 -7.42 17.38 -0.66
CA ILE A 158 -8.61 16.75 -1.26
C ILE A 158 -9.88 17.10 -0.46
N MET A 159 -9.75 17.41 0.83
CA MET A 159 -10.85 17.68 1.75
C MET A 159 -11.32 19.15 1.79
N LYS A 160 -10.80 20.03 0.95
CA LYS A 160 -11.39 21.37 0.83
C LYS A 160 -12.69 21.26 0.04
N PRO A 161 -13.88 21.54 0.64
CA PRO A 161 -15.11 21.64 -0.13
C PRO A 161 -14.90 22.70 -1.22
N LYS A 162 -15.32 22.42 -2.45
CA LYS A 162 -15.48 23.47 -3.45
C LYS A 162 -16.48 24.45 -2.85
N ASN A 163 -16.02 25.64 -2.47
CA ASN A 163 -16.91 26.73 -2.10
C ASN A 163 -17.90 26.91 -3.23
N SER A 164 -19.16 26.63 -2.93
CA SER A 164 -20.30 27.02 -3.76
C SER A 164 -20.26 28.56 -3.86
N VAL A 165 -20.15 29.04 -5.08
CA VAL A 165 -20.46 30.44 -5.42
C VAL A 165 -21.96 30.53 -5.69
#